data_9df611e0add653d1e533c687aa1c1ce1
#
_entry.id   9df611e0add653d1e533c687aa1c1ce1
#
_cell.length_a   1.000
_cell.length_b   1.000
_cell.length_c   1.000
_cell.angle_alpha   90.00
_cell.angle_beta   90.00
_cell.angle_gamma   90.00
#
_symmetry.space_group_name_H-M   'P 1'
#
loop_
_entity.id
_entity.type
_entity.pdbx_description
1 polymer ?
#
loop_
_entity_poly.entity_id
_entity_poly.type
_entity_poly.pdbx_seq_one_letter_code
_entity_poly.pdbx_strand_id
1 'polypeptide(L)'
;GDFDFSADAMYPYIRESMGHFLKMGFQRIYAIVGHQGSDGLPAVLLKHAFRDLLCEFTRPLGPGWSVLPEEKMPVSDVFSAVKVCDYDQFCDYSSIDRDEKMPVGHGGRGETQLIMMLYEGLVKMEALDRQPCPAPFWLDDVEQADKEDGGFWVDFCVNSWVAELERNRKDA
;
A
#
# COMPACT_ATOMS: atom_id res chain seq x y z
N GLY A 1 4.69 19.25 7.67
CA GLY A 1 3.78 20.21 7.07
C GLY A 1 2.60 19.45 6.53
N ASP A 2 1.46 19.73 7.13
CA ASP A 2 0.29 18.90 6.90
C ASP A 2 -0.63 19.68 5.97
N PHE A 3 -0.95 19.06 4.84
CA PHE A 3 -2.01 19.54 3.98
C PHE A 3 -3.25 18.68 4.25
N ASP A 4 -4.22 19.25 4.94
CA ASP A 4 -5.50 18.60 5.15
C ASP A 4 -6.42 18.90 3.98
N PHE A 5 -6.75 17.88 3.21
CA PHE A 5 -7.80 17.96 2.19
C PHE A 5 -9.09 17.37 2.77
N SER A 6 -10.19 18.07 2.55
CA SER A 6 -11.50 17.55 2.94
C SER A 6 -11.83 16.28 2.13
N ALA A 7 -12.57 15.37 2.75
CA ALA A 7 -13.05 14.16 2.06
C ALA A 7 -13.87 14.53 0.82
N ASP A 8 -14.68 15.59 0.91
CA ASP A 8 -15.53 16.07 -0.20
C ASP A 8 -14.70 16.53 -1.41
N ALA A 9 -13.50 17.09 -1.18
CA ALA A 9 -12.62 17.50 -2.26
C ALA A 9 -11.86 16.33 -2.87
N MET A 10 -11.40 15.39 -2.05
CA MET A 10 -10.54 14.30 -2.48
C MET A 10 -11.32 13.13 -3.07
N TYR A 11 -12.52 12.83 -2.58
CA TYR A 11 -13.31 11.70 -3.06
C TYR A 11 -13.59 11.74 -4.56
N PRO A 12 -14.14 12.83 -5.15
CA PRO A 12 -14.38 12.88 -6.59
C PRO A 12 -13.09 12.74 -7.39
N TYR A 13 -11.98 13.36 -6.95
CA TYR A 13 -10.69 13.24 -7.62
C TYR A 13 -10.20 11.79 -7.66
N ILE A 14 -10.21 11.09 -6.52
CA ILE A 14 -9.78 9.69 -6.43
C ILE A 14 -10.69 8.81 -7.29
N ARG A 15 -12.01 8.96 -7.15
CA ARG A 15 -12.99 8.16 -7.87
C ARG A 15 -12.87 8.34 -9.38
N GLU A 16 -12.76 9.58 -9.87
CA GLU A 16 -12.60 9.85 -11.30
C GLU A 16 -11.27 9.30 -11.82
N SER A 17 -10.16 9.59 -11.14
CA SER A 17 -8.84 9.13 -11.56
C SER A 17 -8.79 7.60 -11.69
N MET A 18 -9.23 6.90 -10.66
CA MET A 18 -9.23 5.42 -10.66
C MET A 18 -10.27 4.85 -11.61
N GLY A 19 -11.44 5.50 -11.75
CA GLY A 19 -12.47 5.12 -12.69
C GLY A 19 -12.02 5.20 -14.15
N HIS A 20 -11.11 6.11 -14.49
CA HIS A 20 -10.51 6.16 -15.82
C HIS A 20 -9.66 4.93 -16.12
N PHE A 21 -8.94 4.37 -15.15
CA PHE A 21 -8.20 3.13 -15.36
C PHE A 21 -9.13 1.96 -15.72
N LEU A 22 -10.27 1.82 -15.03
CA LEU A 22 -11.29 0.81 -15.41
C LEU A 22 -11.80 1.03 -16.83
N LYS A 23 -12.07 2.27 -17.23
CA LYS A 23 -12.53 2.60 -18.59
C LYS A 23 -11.45 2.33 -19.65
N MET A 24 -10.18 2.42 -19.29
CA MET A 24 -9.04 2.06 -20.15
C MET A 24 -8.83 0.55 -20.27
N GLY A 25 -9.61 -0.26 -19.53
CA GLY A 25 -9.55 -1.72 -19.57
C GLY A 25 -8.65 -2.36 -18.51
N PHE A 26 -8.13 -1.59 -17.54
CA PHE A 26 -7.45 -2.19 -16.40
C PHE A 26 -8.44 -3.00 -15.57
N GLN A 27 -8.11 -4.25 -15.32
CA GLN A 27 -8.96 -5.17 -14.58
C GLN A 27 -8.60 -5.24 -13.09
N ARG A 28 -7.45 -4.68 -12.72
CA ARG A 28 -6.99 -4.61 -11.34
C ARG A 28 -6.36 -3.27 -11.04
N ILE A 29 -6.75 -2.69 -9.92
CA ILE A 29 -6.25 -1.41 -9.41
C ILE A 29 -5.88 -1.58 -7.94
N TYR A 30 -4.61 -1.36 -7.63
CA TYR A 30 -4.12 -1.35 -6.26
C TYR A 30 -3.72 0.07 -5.87
N ALA A 31 -4.27 0.58 -4.77
CA ALA A 31 -3.81 1.81 -4.14
C ALA A 31 -2.95 1.46 -2.93
N ILE A 32 -1.66 1.72 -3.01
CA ILE A 32 -0.74 1.50 -1.89
C ILE A 32 -0.77 2.74 -0.99
N VAL A 33 -1.04 2.53 0.29
CA VAL A 33 -1.11 3.58 1.30
C VAL A 33 0.16 3.56 2.12
N GLY A 34 0.98 4.61 2.00
CA GLY A 34 2.22 4.76 2.77
C GLY A 34 2.03 5.49 4.10
N HIS A 35 0.94 6.25 4.27
CA HIS A 35 0.69 7.01 5.48
C HIS A 35 -0.40 6.36 6.33
N GLN A 36 -0.07 6.00 7.56
CA GLN A 36 -0.94 5.29 8.51
C GLN A 36 -1.45 3.93 8.02
N GLY A 37 -0.94 3.43 6.89
CA GLY A 37 -1.33 2.15 6.33
C GLY A 37 -2.80 2.04 5.91
N SER A 38 -3.20 0.83 5.53
CA SER A 38 -4.57 0.55 5.04
C SER A 38 -5.64 0.65 6.13
N ASP A 39 -5.27 0.66 7.41
CA ASP A 39 -6.19 0.82 8.54
C ASP A 39 -6.28 2.26 9.05
N GLY A 40 -5.45 3.15 8.53
CA GLY A 40 -5.44 4.56 8.88
C GLY A 40 -6.63 5.35 8.34
N LEU A 41 -6.87 6.52 8.93
CA LEU A 41 -7.98 7.40 8.52
C LEU A 41 -7.94 7.80 7.03
N PRO A 42 -6.78 8.09 6.40
CA PRO A 42 -6.72 8.40 4.98
C PRO A 42 -7.21 7.25 4.09
N ALA A 43 -7.03 6.01 4.51
CA ALA A 43 -7.47 4.84 3.75
C ALA A 43 -9.00 4.69 3.70
N VAL A 44 -9.74 5.26 4.65
CA VAL A 44 -11.21 5.20 4.67
C VAL A 44 -11.80 5.83 3.41
N LEU A 45 -11.25 6.95 2.97
CA LEU A 45 -11.69 7.64 1.75
C LEU A 45 -11.40 6.82 0.50
N LEU A 46 -10.22 6.22 0.42
CA LEU A 46 -9.85 5.31 -0.67
C LEU A 46 -10.75 4.09 -0.70
N LYS A 47 -11.01 3.46 0.44
CA LYS A 47 -11.92 2.32 0.56
C LYS A 47 -13.35 2.68 0.11
N HIS A 48 -13.82 3.88 0.45
CA HIS A 48 -15.14 4.36 -0.01
C HIS A 48 -15.17 4.51 -1.53
N ALA A 49 -14.19 5.20 -2.11
CA ALA A 49 -14.11 5.37 -3.56
C ALA A 49 -13.99 4.01 -4.28
N PHE A 50 -13.19 3.10 -3.74
CA PHE A 50 -12.98 1.77 -4.33
C PHE A 50 -14.21 0.88 -4.22
N ARG A 51 -15.00 0.98 -3.14
CA ARG A 51 -16.30 0.30 -3.08
C ARG A 51 -17.21 0.72 -4.24
N ASP A 52 -17.27 2.02 -4.55
CA ASP A 52 -18.11 2.50 -5.64
C ASP A 52 -17.56 2.09 -7.02
N LEU A 53 -16.23 2.06 -7.17
CA LEU A 53 -15.56 1.54 -8.37
C LEU A 53 -15.83 0.03 -8.55
N LEU A 54 -15.79 -0.75 -7.47
CA LEU A 54 -16.15 -2.17 -7.53
C LEU A 54 -17.60 -2.37 -7.97
N CYS A 55 -18.52 -1.55 -7.49
CA CYS A 55 -19.92 -1.58 -7.95
C CYS A 55 -20.03 -1.24 -9.44
N GLU A 56 -19.25 -0.31 -9.96
CA GLU A 56 -19.19 0.00 -11.39
C GLU A 56 -18.59 -1.15 -12.21
N PHE A 57 -17.52 -1.76 -11.71
CA PHE A 57 -16.84 -2.88 -12.33
C PHE A 57 -17.76 -4.12 -12.46
N THR A 58 -18.54 -4.39 -11.42
CA THR A 58 -19.45 -5.55 -11.39
C THR A 58 -20.82 -5.30 -12.02
N ARG A 59 -21.19 -4.04 -12.29
CA ARG A 59 -22.49 -3.67 -12.88
C ARG A 59 -22.84 -4.43 -14.17
N PRO A 60 -21.92 -4.64 -15.12
CA PRO A 60 -22.19 -5.39 -16.34
C PRO A 60 -22.59 -6.85 -16.10
N LEU A 61 -22.22 -7.43 -14.97
CA LEU A 61 -22.55 -8.81 -14.60
C LEU A 61 -24.01 -8.98 -14.14
N GLY A 62 -24.69 -7.86 -13.85
CA GLY A 62 -26.10 -7.85 -13.42
C GLY A 62 -26.32 -8.23 -11.95
N PRO A 63 -27.59 -8.22 -11.50
CA PRO A 63 -27.96 -8.62 -10.15
C PRO A 63 -27.55 -10.09 -9.87
N GLY A 64 -27.04 -10.34 -8.66
CA GLY A 64 -26.64 -11.69 -8.26
C GLY A 64 -25.27 -12.13 -8.81
N TRP A 65 -24.47 -11.21 -9.31
CA TRP A 65 -23.14 -11.51 -9.84
C TRP A 65 -22.25 -12.31 -8.86
N SER A 66 -22.40 -12.09 -7.57
CA SER A 66 -21.58 -12.75 -6.53
C SER A 66 -21.79 -14.28 -6.42
N VAL A 67 -22.82 -14.81 -7.05
CA VAL A 67 -23.10 -16.25 -7.12
C VAL A 67 -22.91 -16.83 -8.52
N LEU A 68 -22.35 -16.05 -9.44
CA LEU A 68 -21.97 -16.55 -10.76
C LEU A 68 -20.79 -17.53 -10.64
N PRO A 69 -20.73 -18.53 -11.53
CA PRO A 69 -19.58 -19.43 -11.59
C PRO A 69 -18.32 -18.66 -12.00
N GLU A 70 -17.16 -19.15 -11.54
CA GLU A 70 -15.86 -18.48 -11.70
C GLU A 70 -15.52 -18.13 -13.16
N GLU A 71 -15.86 -19.03 -14.09
CA GLU A 71 -15.62 -18.83 -15.53
C GLU A 71 -16.41 -17.65 -16.15
N LYS A 72 -17.38 -17.11 -15.43
CA LYS A 72 -18.13 -15.92 -15.82
C LYS A 72 -17.63 -14.63 -15.16
N MET A 73 -16.66 -14.75 -14.26
CA MET A 73 -16.06 -13.59 -13.60
C MET A 73 -15.00 -12.96 -14.51
N PRO A 74 -14.90 -11.63 -14.54
CA PRO A 74 -13.90 -10.94 -15.37
C PRO A 74 -12.47 -11.14 -14.84
N VAL A 75 -12.33 -11.52 -13.58
CA VAL A 75 -11.08 -11.82 -12.89
C VAL A 75 -11.33 -12.91 -11.85
N SER A 76 -10.31 -13.71 -11.51
CA SER A 76 -10.42 -14.83 -10.56
C SER A 76 -10.92 -14.40 -9.17
N ASP A 77 -10.48 -13.22 -8.71
CA ASP A 77 -10.98 -12.60 -7.48
C ASP A 77 -11.48 -11.18 -7.76
N VAL A 78 -12.78 -11.05 -7.96
CA VAL A 78 -13.42 -9.77 -8.29
C VAL A 78 -13.31 -8.75 -7.15
N PHE A 79 -13.21 -9.20 -5.89
CA PHE A 79 -13.04 -8.30 -4.76
C PHE A 79 -11.63 -7.69 -4.69
N SER A 80 -10.67 -8.30 -5.39
CA SER A 80 -9.32 -7.76 -5.57
C SER A 80 -9.17 -6.89 -6.82
N ALA A 81 -10.24 -6.69 -7.61
CA ALA A 81 -10.19 -5.83 -8.81
C ALA A 81 -9.83 -4.39 -8.47
N VAL A 82 -10.29 -3.89 -7.33
CA VAL A 82 -9.93 -2.58 -6.77
C VAL A 82 -9.64 -2.74 -5.29
N LYS A 83 -8.40 -2.51 -4.86
CA LYS A 83 -7.95 -2.81 -3.50
C LYS A 83 -7.07 -1.72 -2.92
N VAL A 84 -7.34 -1.36 -1.67
CA VAL A 84 -6.42 -0.53 -0.86
C VAL A 84 -5.49 -1.45 -0.10
N CYS A 85 -4.20 -1.25 -0.23
CA CYS A 85 -3.16 -2.14 0.26
C CYS A 85 -2.11 -1.38 1.06
N ASP A 86 -1.51 -2.07 2.02
CA ASP A 86 -0.20 -1.72 2.56
C ASP A 86 0.91 -2.18 1.61
N TYR A 87 2.10 -1.63 1.74
CA TYR A 87 3.23 -2.04 0.90
C TYR A 87 3.70 -3.47 1.19
N ASP A 88 3.43 -4.01 2.37
CA ASP A 88 3.70 -5.40 2.77
C ASP A 88 2.47 -6.33 2.64
N GLN A 89 1.40 -5.88 1.99
CA GLN A 89 0.10 -6.56 1.90
C GLN A 89 0.18 -8.02 1.44
N PHE A 90 1.13 -8.35 0.59
CA PHE A 90 1.28 -9.69 0.03
C PHE A 90 2.47 -10.46 0.59
N CYS A 91 3.11 -9.92 1.64
CA CYS A 91 4.22 -10.57 2.32
C CYS A 91 3.74 -11.76 3.14
N ASP A 92 4.34 -12.93 2.89
CA ASP A 92 4.13 -14.12 3.71
C ASP A 92 5.20 -14.17 4.82
N TYR A 93 4.88 -13.57 5.95
CA TYR A 93 5.77 -13.54 7.11
C TYR A 93 6.10 -14.92 7.68
N SER A 94 5.31 -15.95 7.36
CA SER A 94 5.61 -17.33 7.78
C SER A 94 6.75 -17.97 6.97
N SER A 95 7.10 -17.36 5.84
CA SER A 95 8.16 -17.86 4.94
C SER A 95 9.57 -17.36 5.32
N ILE A 96 9.69 -16.47 6.28
CA ILE A 96 10.98 -15.90 6.72
C ILE A 96 11.30 -16.32 8.16
N ASP A 97 12.59 -16.49 8.43
CA ASP A 97 13.11 -16.79 9.78
C ASP A 97 13.39 -15.48 10.54
N ARG A 98 12.30 -14.76 10.84
CA ARG A 98 12.34 -13.53 11.64
C ARG A 98 11.11 -13.46 12.54
N ASP A 99 11.32 -13.14 13.80
CA ASP A 99 10.26 -12.98 14.78
C ASP A 99 9.49 -11.65 14.65
N GLU A 100 10.07 -10.69 13.93
CA GLU A 100 9.49 -9.35 13.75
C GLU A 100 8.85 -9.20 12.37
N LYS A 101 7.79 -8.41 12.31
CA LYS A 101 7.26 -7.88 11.06
C LYS A 101 8.09 -6.67 10.64
N MET A 102 7.95 -6.29 9.35
CA MET A 102 8.57 -5.07 8.86
C MET A 102 8.27 -3.90 9.80
N PRO A 103 9.29 -3.23 10.33
CA PRO A 103 9.07 -2.11 11.22
C PRO A 103 8.42 -0.96 10.44
N VAL A 104 7.39 -0.38 11.04
CA VAL A 104 6.67 0.76 10.51
C VAL A 104 6.75 1.90 11.51
N GLY A 105 6.64 3.12 11.05
CA GLY A 105 6.68 4.29 11.93
C GLY A 105 6.95 5.55 11.11
N HIS A 106 6.55 6.69 11.63
CA HIS A 106 6.72 7.97 10.93
C HIS A 106 8.13 8.50 11.16
N GLY A 107 8.99 8.35 10.16
CA GLY A 107 10.42 8.71 10.27
C GLY A 107 11.22 7.85 11.26
N GLY A 108 10.64 6.78 11.79
CA GLY A 108 11.30 5.83 12.67
C GLY A 108 12.21 4.85 11.94
N ARG A 109 12.60 3.76 12.62
CA ARG A 109 13.50 2.72 12.10
C ARG A 109 13.08 2.23 10.71
N GLY A 110 11.79 1.88 10.54
CA GLY A 110 11.29 1.28 9.30
C GLY A 110 11.48 2.16 8.08
N GLU A 111 10.95 3.37 8.10
CA GLU A 111 11.07 4.30 6.96
C GLU A 111 12.53 4.72 6.74
N THR A 112 13.28 4.96 7.80
CA THR A 112 14.68 5.40 7.72
C THR A 112 15.55 4.35 7.05
N GLN A 113 15.47 3.08 7.43
CA GLN A 113 16.28 2.01 6.83
C GLN A 113 15.92 1.72 5.39
N LEU A 114 14.63 1.88 4.99
CA LEU A 114 14.23 1.79 3.58
C LEU A 114 14.89 2.90 2.74
N ILE A 115 14.89 4.13 3.25
CA ILE A 115 15.56 5.25 2.56
C ILE A 115 17.08 5.08 2.54
N MET A 116 17.69 4.57 3.60
CA MET A 116 19.13 4.24 3.59
C MET A 116 19.49 3.25 2.47
N MET A 117 18.63 2.28 2.22
CA MET A 117 18.84 1.30 1.16
C MET A 117 18.59 1.87 -0.23
N LEU A 118 17.45 2.55 -0.42
CA LEU A 118 16.98 2.99 -1.74
C LEU A 118 17.70 4.25 -2.24
N TYR A 119 18.09 5.14 -1.32
CA TYR A 119 18.63 6.47 -1.65
C TYR A 119 19.79 6.82 -0.74
N GLU A 120 20.95 6.18 -0.98
CA GLU A 120 22.15 6.40 -0.18
C GLU A 120 22.52 7.89 -0.12
N GLY A 121 22.83 8.36 1.08
CA GLY A 121 23.22 9.75 1.33
C GLY A 121 22.06 10.74 1.57
N LEU A 122 20.79 10.32 1.42
CA LEU A 122 19.67 11.16 1.83
C LEU A 122 19.43 11.11 3.34
N VAL A 123 19.74 9.99 3.98
CA VAL A 123 19.65 9.85 5.45
C VAL A 123 20.94 10.34 6.07
N LYS A 124 20.80 11.25 7.04
CA LYS A 124 21.91 11.86 7.78
C LYS A 124 21.69 11.66 9.27
N MET A 125 22.07 10.49 9.76
CA MET A 125 21.88 10.13 11.17
C MET A 125 22.55 11.11 12.14
N GLU A 126 23.67 11.73 11.74
CA GLU A 126 24.33 12.77 12.51
C GLU A 126 23.48 14.03 12.75
N ALA A 127 22.36 14.17 12.04
CA ALA A 127 21.42 15.26 12.28
C ALA A 127 20.59 15.05 13.56
N LEU A 128 20.45 13.82 14.04
CA LEU A 128 19.74 13.52 15.28
C LEU A 128 20.38 14.25 16.48
N ASP A 129 21.71 14.31 16.54
CA ASP A 129 22.45 14.99 17.61
C ASP A 129 22.25 16.52 17.65
N ARG A 130 21.72 17.08 16.59
CA ARG A 130 21.55 18.55 16.41
C ARG A 130 20.15 19.03 16.64
N GLN A 131 19.23 18.18 17.07
CA GLN A 131 17.85 18.57 17.28
C GLN A 131 17.71 19.55 18.45
N PRO A 132 17.07 20.70 18.25
CA PRO A 132 16.92 21.72 19.28
C PRO A 132 15.91 21.37 20.37
N CYS A 133 15.15 20.30 20.18
CA CYS A 133 14.13 19.83 21.10
C CYS A 133 14.17 18.29 21.20
N PRO A 134 13.58 17.69 22.24
CA PRO A 134 13.45 16.24 22.31
C PRO A 134 12.82 15.69 21.05
N ALA A 135 13.36 14.58 20.56
CA ALA A 135 12.77 13.88 19.41
C ALA A 135 11.32 13.48 19.72
N PRO A 136 10.41 13.57 18.73
CA PRO A 136 9.09 13.04 18.89
C PRO A 136 9.13 11.54 19.25
N PHE A 137 8.15 11.06 20.02
CA PHE A 137 8.13 9.66 20.50
C PHE A 137 8.13 8.62 19.38
N TRP A 138 7.68 8.96 18.18
CA TRP A 138 7.69 8.08 17.02
C TRP A 138 9.07 7.92 16.36
N LEU A 139 10.08 8.66 16.83
CA LEU A 139 11.48 8.50 16.41
C LEU A 139 12.29 7.67 17.42
N ASP A 140 11.68 7.09 18.43
CA ASP A 140 12.35 6.38 19.53
C ASP A 140 13.28 5.25 19.06
N ASP A 141 12.97 4.64 17.91
CA ASP A 141 13.71 3.51 17.34
C ASP A 141 14.58 3.87 16.13
N VAL A 142 14.63 5.13 15.71
CA VAL A 142 15.33 5.55 14.49
C VAL A 142 16.82 5.24 14.52
N GLU A 143 17.45 5.27 15.69
CA GLU A 143 18.88 4.95 15.88
C GLU A 143 19.19 3.47 15.58
N GLN A 144 18.18 2.61 15.57
CA GLN A 144 18.28 1.18 15.24
C GLN A 144 18.17 0.92 13.74
N ALA A 145 17.97 1.97 12.91
CA ALA A 145 17.85 1.80 11.47
C ALA A 145 19.17 1.28 10.87
N ASP A 146 19.06 0.23 10.08
CA ASP A 146 20.18 -0.44 9.43
C ASP A 146 19.93 -0.63 7.94
N LYS A 147 20.95 -0.35 7.12
CA LYS A 147 20.84 -0.42 5.65
C LYS A 147 20.64 -1.84 5.14
N GLU A 148 21.29 -2.84 5.73
CA GLU A 148 21.18 -4.24 5.28
C GLU A 148 19.81 -4.78 5.64
N ASP A 149 19.31 -4.44 6.82
CA ASP A 149 17.95 -4.76 7.24
C ASP A 149 16.91 -4.09 6.33
N GLY A 150 17.12 -2.82 5.97
CA GLY A 150 16.32 -2.13 4.98
C GLY A 150 16.29 -2.84 3.62
N GLY A 151 17.45 -3.36 3.17
CA GLY A 151 17.57 -4.15 1.94
C GLY A 151 16.75 -5.43 1.99
N PHE A 152 16.82 -6.16 3.08
CA PHE A 152 15.99 -7.35 3.27
C PHE A 152 14.48 -7.04 3.11
N TRP A 153 13.99 -6.00 3.78
CA TRP A 153 12.58 -5.65 3.73
C TRP A 153 12.13 -5.14 2.36
N VAL A 154 12.98 -4.37 1.66
CA VAL A 154 12.71 -3.96 0.27
C VAL A 154 12.55 -5.18 -0.63
N ASP A 155 13.50 -6.11 -0.60
CA ASP A 155 13.47 -7.30 -1.43
C ASP A 155 12.27 -8.19 -1.10
N PHE A 156 11.96 -8.36 0.18
CA PHE A 156 10.82 -9.15 0.63
C PHE A 156 9.49 -8.58 0.13
N CYS A 157 9.28 -7.27 0.26
CA CYS A 157 8.07 -6.62 -0.24
C CYS A 157 8.00 -6.64 -1.77
N VAL A 158 9.08 -6.28 -2.46
CA VAL A 158 9.11 -6.25 -3.94
C VAL A 158 8.83 -7.63 -4.53
N ASN A 159 9.50 -8.67 -4.02
CA ASN A 159 9.28 -10.04 -4.51
C ASN A 159 7.83 -10.51 -4.27
N SER A 160 7.24 -10.14 -3.14
CA SER A 160 5.84 -10.47 -2.82
C SER A 160 4.86 -9.78 -3.76
N TRP A 161 5.10 -8.50 -4.08
CA TRP A 161 4.31 -7.77 -5.08
C TRP A 161 4.48 -8.32 -6.50
N VAL A 162 5.72 -8.66 -6.90
CA VAL A 162 5.97 -9.29 -8.21
C VAL A 162 5.21 -10.59 -8.34
N ALA A 163 5.24 -11.46 -7.32
CA ALA A 163 4.52 -12.71 -7.32
C ALA A 163 2.99 -12.50 -7.45
N GLU A 164 2.43 -11.51 -6.75
CA GLU A 164 1.01 -11.16 -6.87
C GLU A 164 0.65 -10.67 -8.26
N LEU A 165 1.44 -9.76 -8.83
CA LEU A 165 1.19 -9.21 -10.15
C LEU A 165 1.34 -10.26 -11.27
N GLU A 166 2.31 -11.16 -11.15
CA GLU A 166 2.49 -12.26 -12.11
C GLU A 166 1.37 -13.30 -12.05
N ARG A 167 0.87 -13.63 -10.85
CA ARG A 167 -0.29 -14.50 -10.68
C ARG A 167 -1.49 -13.92 -11.43
N ASN A 168 -1.77 -12.65 -11.20
CA ASN A 168 -2.91 -11.98 -11.82
C ASN A 168 -2.77 -11.78 -13.34
N ARG A 169 -1.55 -11.73 -13.87
CA ARG A 169 -1.31 -11.65 -15.31
C ARG A 169 -1.66 -12.96 -16.05
N LYS A 170 -1.56 -14.10 -15.37
CA LYS A 170 -1.91 -15.40 -15.96
C LYS A 170 -3.42 -15.61 -16.05
N ASP A 171 -4.18 -14.88 -15.25
CA ASP A 171 -5.63 -14.97 -15.17
C ASP A 171 -6.33 -13.94 -16.09
N ALA A 172 -5.56 -13.08 -16.77
CA ALA A 172 -6.06 -12.06 -17.70
C ALA A 172 -5.90 -12.51 -19.17
#